data_d3ec83c88ae525ce2337af2120dd7544
#
_entry.id   d3ec83c88ae525ce2337af2120dd7544
#
_cell.length_a   1.000
_cell.length_b   1.000
_cell.length_c   1.000
_cell.angle_alpha   90.00
_cell.angle_beta   90.00
_cell.angle_gamma   90.00
#
_symmetry.space_group_name_H-M   'P 1'
#
loop_
_entity.id
_entity.type
_entity.pdbx_description
1 polymer ?
#
loop_
_entity_poly.entity_id
_entity_poly.type
_entity_poly.pdbx_seq_one_letter_code
_entity_poly.pdbx_strand_id
1 'polypeptide(L)'
;MKKHTMHKMPTEKPTWVYPHPADTHVYVVNNGTDNVVEIDLHKWAITRQFKTDKGPYNCEVSQDGKYLVVTYKSAAKTGIWDLNTGQELVRLKNTRRVTHGVVISPDSRFAFVSVEGIRGEPGSVDVFDLENLKLVDHAEVGKQAGGIAFWKMED
;
A
#
# COMPACT_ATOMS: atom_id res chain seq x y z
N MET A 1 -12.86 -27.19 2.16
CA MET A 1 -12.03 -26.28 2.98
C MET A 1 -12.82 -25.91 4.23
N LYS A 2 -12.34 -26.20 5.45
CA LYS A 2 -13.03 -25.82 6.69
C LYS A 2 -12.74 -24.36 6.98
N LYS A 3 -13.78 -23.58 7.24
CA LYS A 3 -13.67 -22.19 7.70
C LYS A 3 -13.20 -22.21 9.16
N HIS A 4 -11.99 -21.73 9.43
CA HIS A 4 -11.43 -21.80 10.77
C HIS A 4 -11.91 -20.68 11.68
N THR A 5 -11.84 -19.43 11.21
CA THR A 5 -12.21 -18.25 12.00
C THR A 5 -12.65 -17.12 11.08
N MET A 6 -13.52 -16.26 11.58
CA MET A 6 -13.89 -14.99 10.93
C MET A 6 -13.65 -13.86 11.91
N HIS A 7 -12.88 -12.85 11.47
CA HIS A 7 -12.82 -11.58 12.15
C HIS A 7 -13.92 -10.65 11.64
N LYS A 8 -14.73 -10.14 12.57
CA LYS A 8 -15.54 -8.97 12.28
C LYS A 8 -14.61 -7.76 12.36
N MET A 9 -14.30 -7.16 11.21
CA MET A 9 -13.52 -5.95 11.17
C MET A 9 -14.29 -4.82 11.86
N PRO A 10 -13.68 -4.05 12.77
CA PRO A 10 -14.30 -2.86 13.35
C PRO A 10 -14.33 -1.68 12.38
N THR A 11 -14.23 -1.93 11.10
CA THR A 11 -13.92 -0.99 10.02
C THR A 11 -14.80 -1.27 8.82
N GLU A 12 -14.96 -0.28 7.94
CA GLU A 12 -15.83 -0.36 6.78
C GLU A 12 -15.05 -0.41 5.47
N LYS A 13 -15.60 -1.14 4.50
CA LYS A 13 -15.10 -1.26 3.12
C LYS A 13 -13.62 -1.69 3.05
N PRO A 14 -13.27 -2.90 3.52
CA PRO A 14 -11.94 -3.44 3.29
C PRO A 14 -11.71 -3.60 1.78
N THR A 15 -10.58 -3.09 1.27
CA THR A 15 -10.24 -3.10 -0.16
C THR A 15 -9.08 -4.00 -0.50
N TRP A 16 -8.14 -4.19 0.43
CA TRP A 16 -6.94 -4.96 0.19
C TRP A 16 -6.43 -5.65 1.46
N VAL A 17 -5.73 -6.76 1.26
CA VAL A 17 -4.99 -7.46 2.32
C VAL A 17 -3.61 -7.86 1.80
N TYR A 18 -2.58 -7.66 2.63
CA TYR A 18 -1.21 -8.03 2.31
C TYR A 18 -0.53 -8.72 3.48
N PRO A 19 0.18 -9.86 3.29
CA PRO A 19 0.90 -10.55 4.35
C PRO A 19 2.24 -9.88 4.66
N HIS A 20 2.69 -10.00 5.90
CA HIS A 20 4.07 -9.69 6.29
C HIS A 20 5.01 -10.79 5.76
N PRO A 21 6.21 -10.48 5.23
CA PRO A 21 7.14 -11.46 4.69
C PRO A 21 7.56 -12.57 5.68
N ALA A 22 7.49 -12.31 6.98
CA ALA A 22 7.76 -13.29 8.03
C ALA A 22 6.55 -14.18 8.41
N ASP A 23 5.44 -14.13 7.66
CA ASP A 23 4.21 -14.91 7.90
C ASP A 23 3.60 -14.74 9.30
N THR A 24 3.87 -13.62 9.96
CA THR A 24 3.42 -13.35 11.34
C THR A 24 2.15 -12.52 11.40
N HIS A 25 1.94 -11.64 10.43
CA HIS A 25 0.85 -10.67 10.39
C HIS A 25 0.27 -10.51 9.00
N VAL A 26 -0.94 -9.99 8.93
CA VAL A 26 -1.52 -9.43 7.70
C VAL A 26 -2.00 -8.00 7.94
N TYR A 27 -1.93 -7.19 6.90
CA TYR A 27 -2.38 -5.79 6.89
C TYR A 27 -3.65 -5.68 6.06
N VAL A 28 -4.72 -5.14 6.63
CA VAL A 28 -6.01 -4.97 5.94
C VAL A 28 -6.30 -3.49 5.77
N VAL A 29 -6.41 -3.07 4.53
CA VAL A 29 -6.74 -1.70 4.15
C VAL A 29 -8.24 -1.48 4.19
N ASN A 30 -8.69 -0.47 4.92
CA ASN A 30 -10.11 -0.16 5.11
C ASN A 30 -10.42 1.24 4.57
N ASN A 31 -10.96 1.27 3.36
CA ASN A 31 -11.25 2.51 2.63
C ASN A 31 -12.31 3.38 3.31
N GLY A 32 -13.32 2.76 3.94
CA GLY A 32 -14.44 3.47 4.55
C GLY A 32 -14.13 4.14 5.88
N THR A 33 -13.05 3.71 6.55
CA THR A 33 -12.65 4.23 7.88
C THR A 33 -11.28 4.90 7.90
N ASP A 34 -10.67 5.10 6.72
CA ASP A 34 -9.36 5.76 6.58
C ASP A 34 -8.28 5.15 7.49
N ASN A 35 -8.13 3.81 7.45
CA ASN A 35 -7.10 3.13 8.22
C ASN A 35 -6.60 1.83 7.58
N VAL A 36 -5.47 1.34 8.09
CA VAL A 36 -5.00 -0.03 7.91
C VAL A 36 -4.97 -0.69 9.29
N VAL A 37 -5.42 -1.93 9.39
CA VAL A 37 -5.26 -2.73 10.62
C VAL A 37 -4.27 -3.85 10.39
N GLU A 38 -3.47 -4.11 11.41
CA GLU A 38 -2.57 -5.25 11.49
C GLU A 38 -3.25 -6.36 12.30
N ILE A 39 -3.23 -7.57 11.78
CA ILE A 39 -3.76 -8.77 12.44
C ILE A 39 -2.62 -9.76 12.65
N ASP A 40 -2.37 -10.13 13.90
CA ASP A 40 -1.45 -11.19 14.30
C ASP A 40 -2.06 -12.56 13.91
N LEU A 41 -1.37 -13.35 13.12
CA LEU A 41 -1.86 -14.62 12.59
C LEU A 41 -1.83 -15.76 13.62
N HIS A 42 -1.02 -15.65 14.67
CA HIS A 42 -0.97 -16.64 15.75
C HIS A 42 -2.09 -16.43 16.77
N LYS A 43 -2.34 -15.15 17.12
CA LYS A 43 -3.37 -14.78 18.09
C LYS A 43 -4.74 -14.60 17.45
N TRP A 44 -4.79 -14.45 16.12
CA TRP A 44 -5.99 -14.03 15.40
C TRP A 44 -6.62 -12.76 16.01
N ALA A 45 -5.82 -11.75 16.26
CA ALA A 45 -6.23 -10.52 16.90
C ALA A 45 -5.65 -9.29 16.18
N ILE A 46 -6.41 -8.20 16.18
CA ILE A 46 -5.90 -6.89 15.74
C ILE A 46 -4.90 -6.41 16.80
N THR A 47 -3.68 -6.12 16.37
CA THR A 47 -2.58 -5.69 17.23
C THR A 47 -2.27 -4.21 17.09
N ARG A 48 -2.41 -3.67 15.87
CA ARG A 48 -2.16 -2.26 15.58
C ARG A 48 -3.19 -1.69 14.60
N GLN A 49 -3.36 -0.38 14.65
CA GLN A 49 -4.16 0.37 13.70
C GLN A 49 -3.40 1.61 13.25
N PHE A 50 -3.25 1.77 11.95
CA PHE A 50 -2.57 2.88 11.29
C PHE A 50 -3.61 3.84 10.73
N LYS A 51 -3.66 5.07 11.22
CA LYS A 51 -4.59 6.09 10.73
C LYS A 51 -4.04 6.76 9.47
N THR A 52 -4.65 6.50 8.35
CA THR A 52 -4.21 6.97 7.03
C THR A 52 -4.78 8.33 6.63
N ASP A 53 -4.39 8.80 5.44
CA ASP A 53 -5.14 9.84 4.72
C ASP A 53 -6.38 9.23 4.04
N LYS A 54 -7.15 10.04 3.33
CA LYS A 54 -8.46 9.71 2.77
C LYS A 54 -8.42 8.63 1.70
N GLY A 55 -9.27 7.63 1.90
CA GLY A 55 -9.52 6.56 0.96
C GLY A 55 -8.31 5.65 0.72
N PRO A 56 -7.71 5.03 1.75
CA PRO A 56 -6.67 4.03 1.53
C PRO A 56 -7.23 2.90 0.68
N TYR A 57 -6.44 2.39 -0.26
CA TYR A 57 -6.96 1.46 -1.26
C TYR A 57 -6.14 0.17 -1.39
N ASN A 58 -4.82 0.27 -1.46
CA ASN A 58 -3.90 -0.85 -1.57
C ASN A 58 -2.72 -0.66 -0.61
N CYS A 59 -2.05 -1.74 -0.25
CA CYS A 59 -0.80 -1.69 0.51
C CYS A 59 0.11 -2.85 0.16
N GLU A 60 1.40 -2.65 0.42
CA GLU A 60 2.41 -3.69 0.35
C GLU A 60 3.45 -3.49 1.45
N VAL A 61 4.01 -4.60 1.96
CA VAL A 61 5.12 -4.61 2.91
C VAL A 61 6.41 -4.91 2.16
N SER A 62 7.47 -4.15 2.43
CA SER A 62 8.79 -4.42 1.85
C SER A 62 9.32 -5.81 2.26
N GLN A 63 10.13 -6.42 1.40
CA GLN A 63 10.61 -7.79 1.62
C GLN A 63 11.47 -7.92 2.90
N ASP A 64 12.12 -6.85 3.33
CA ASP A 64 12.86 -6.77 4.60
C ASP A 64 11.95 -6.56 5.83
N GLY A 65 10.62 -6.41 5.63
CA GLY A 65 9.64 -6.21 6.69
C GLY A 65 9.65 -4.82 7.35
N LYS A 66 10.42 -3.87 6.83
CA LYS A 66 10.62 -2.56 7.47
C LYS A 66 9.54 -1.55 7.13
N TYR A 67 9.11 -1.52 5.88
CA TYR A 67 8.16 -0.52 5.37
C TYR A 67 6.80 -1.11 5.04
N LEU A 68 5.75 -0.38 5.39
CA LEU A 68 4.41 -0.54 4.83
C LEU A 68 4.13 0.67 3.94
N VAL A 69 3.91 0.42 2.65
CA VAL A 69 3.51 1.46 1.69
C VAL A 69 2.01 1.36 1.45
N VAL A 70 1.29 2.48 1.59
CA VAL A 70 -0.18 2.53 1.47
C VAL A 70 -0.57 3.58 0.44
N THR A 71 -1.41 3.21 -0.51
CA THR A 71 -1.97 4.15 -1.49
C THR A 71 -3.24 4.79 -0.96
N TYR A 72 -3.36 6.12 -1.06
CA TYR A 72 -4.51 6.91 -0.63
C TYR A 72 -5.29 7.43 -1.84
N LYS A 73 -6.23 6.61 -2.33
CA LYS A 73 -6.93 6.83 -3.59
C LYS A 73 -7.64 8.19 -3.66
N SER A 74 -8.36 8.56 -2.61
CA SER A 74 -9.11 9.81 -2.58
C SER A 74 -8.24 11.04 -2.30
N ALA A 75 -7.09 10.84 -1.67
CA ALA A 75 -6.14 11.91 -1.35
C ALA A 75 -5.10 12.17 -2.45
N ALA A 76 -5.01 11.30 -3.46
CA ALA A 76 -3.97 11.34 -4.51
C ALA A 76 -2.55 11.34 -3.92
N LYS A 77 -2.31 10.46 -2.95
CA LYS A 77 -1.05 10.36 -2.21
C LYS A 77 -0.65 8.92 -1.95
N THR A 78 0.62 8.76 -1.58
CA THR A 78 1.18 7.50 -1.07
C THR A 78 1.82 7.77 0.28
N GLY A 79 1.48 6.95 1.29
CA GLY A 79 2.09 6.97 2.63
C GLY A 79 3.12 5.87 2.79
N ILE A 80 4.24 6.18 3.42
CA ILE A 80 5.30 5.23 3.78
C ILE A 80 5.40 5.18 5.30
N TRP A 81 5.23 3.99 5.86
CA TRP A 81 5.20 3.73 7.30
C TRP A 81 6.38 2.87 7.71
N ASP A 82 6.99 3.18 8.83
CA ASP A 82 7.95 2.30 9.50
C ASP A 82 7.18 1.28 10.37
N LEU A 83 7.29 0.00 10.02
CA LEU A 83 6.60 -1.06 10.74
C LEU A 83 7.18 -1.34 12.13
N ASN A 84 8.44 -1.00 12.39
CA ASN A 84 9.04 -1.18 13.72
C ASN A 84 8.46 -0.18 14.73
N THR A 85 8.27 1.07 14.31
CA THR A 85 7.74 2.14 15.18
C THR A 85 6.24 2.33 15.06
N GLY A 86 5.64 1.91 13.94
CA GLY A 86 4.23 2.16 13.61
C GLY A 86 3.94 3.60 13.21
N GLN A 87 4.96 4.40 12.89
CA GLN A 87 4.82 5.80 12.50
C GLN A 87 4.81 5.98 10.99
N GLU A 88 3.98 6.90 10.50
CA GLU A 88 4.06 7.37 9.11
C GLU A 88 5.29 8.28 8.96
N LEU A 89 6.27 7.81 8.17
CA LEU A 89 7.51 8.54 7.94
C LEU A 89 7.29 9.72 7.00
N VAL A 90 6.48 9.51 5.96
CA VAL A 90 6.19 10.53 4.95
C VAL A 90 4.88 10.23 4.23
N ARG A 91 4.27 11.28 3.70
CA ARG A 91 3.08 11.25 2.86
C ARG A 91 3.32 12.09 1.63
N LEU A 92 3.51 11.44 0.49
CA LEU A 92 3.93 12.06 -0.77
C LEU A 92 2.76 12.20 -1.75
N LYS A 93 2.74 13.28 -2.51
CA LYS A 93 1.78 13.45 -3.62
C LYS A 93 2.16 12.52 -4.78
N ASN A 94 1.14 11.96 -5.41
CA ASN A 94 1.27 11.27 -6.68
C ASN A 94 1.15 12.23 -7.87
N THR A 95 1.66 11.81 -9.02
CA THR A 95 1.66 12.64 -10.25
C THR A 95 0.27 12.79 -10.87
N ARG A 96 -0.66 11.86 -10.60
CA ARG A 96 -2.04 11.88 -11.06
C ARG A 96 -3.01 11.78 -9.87
N ARG A 97 -4.32 11.82 -10.15
CA ARG A 97 -5.32 12.03 -9.09
C ARG A 97 -5.86 10.79 -8.42
N VAL A 98 -5.79 9.63 -9.05
CA VAL A 98 -6.43 8.42 -8.52
C VAL A 98 -5.38 7.35 -8.28
N THR A 99 -4.85 7.30 -7.06
CA THR A 99 -3.83 6.34 -6.66
C THR A 99 -4.44 4.95 -6.49
N HIS A 100 -3.84 3.92 -7.07
CA HIS A 100 -4.37 2.56 -7.08
C HIS A 100 -3.45 1.54 -6.41
N GLY A 101 -2.76 0.73 -7.24
CA GLY A 101 -1.91 -0.36 -6.81
C GLY A 101 -0.53 0.09 -6.38
N VAL A 102 0.13 -0.71 -5.58
CA VAL A 102 1.53 -0.55 -5.21
C VAL A 102 2.23 -1.90 -5.28
N VAL A 103 3.48 -1.89 -5.72
CA VAL A 103 4.42 -3.02 -5.60
C VAL A 103 5.78 -2.47 -5.18
N ILE A 104 6.51 -3.26 -4.38
CA ILE A 104 7.83 -2.91 -3.89
C ILE A 104 8.86 -3.80 -4.58
N SER A 105 10.02 -3.23 -4.95
CA SER A 105 11.12 -4.00 -5.52
C SER A 105 11.65 -5.06 -4.53
N PRO A 106 12.13 -6.22 -5.00
CA PRO A 106 12.62 -7.29 -4.12
C PRO A 106 13.77 -6.89 -3.19
N ASP A 107 14.54 -5.88 -3.58
CA ASP A 107 15.60 -5.29 -2.75
C ASP A 107 15.09 -4.29 -1.69
N SER A 108 13.76 -4.10 -1.61
CA SER A 108 13.10 -3.19 -0.66
C SER A 108 13.46 -1.70 -0.83
N ARG A 109 14.02 -1.29 -1.98
CA ARG A 109 14.49 0.08 -2.21
C ARG A 109 13.46 0.98 -2.84
N PHE A 110 12.62 0.45 -3.75
CA PHE A 110 11.69 1.25 -4.52
C PHE A 110 10.27 0.73 -4.41
N ALA A 111 9.30 1.65 -4.28
CA ALA A 111 7.89 1.36 -4.46
C ALA A 111 7.40 1.95 -5.78
N PHE A 112 6.71 1.14 -6.56
CA PHE A 112 6.07 1.51 -7.82
C PHE A 112 4.56 1.60 -7.59
N VAL A 113 3.99 2.75 -7.89
CA VAL A 113 2.58 3.03 -7.63
C VAL A 113 1.87 3.37 -8.93
N SER A 114 0.84 2.60 -9.27
CA SER A 114 -0.02 2.91 -10.41
C SER A 114 -1.01 4.01 -10.04
N VAL A 115 -1.12 5.01 -10.91
CA VAL A 115 -1.96 6.19 -10.67
C VAL A 115 -2.79 6.49 -11.91
N GLU A 116 -4.11 6.50 -11.77
CA GLU A 116 -5.01 6.86 -12.86
C GLU A 116 -5.08 8.38 -13.10
N GLY A 117 -5.14 8.75 -14.37
CA GLY A 117 -5.64 10.05 -14.78
C GLY A 117 -7.17 10.15 -14.67
N ILE A 118 -7.72 11.33 -14.81
CA ILE A 118 -9.17 11.56 -14.85
C ILE A 118 -9.60 12.09 -16.21
N ARG A 119 -10.87 11.83 -16.58
CA ARG A 119 -11.47 12.36 -17.83
C ARG A 119 -10.67 12.07 -19.10
N GLY A 120 -10.03 10.88 -19.16
CA GLY A 120 -9.29 10.45 -20.33
C GLY A 120 -7.82 10.87 -20.37
N GLU A 121 -7.30 11.48 -19.32
CA GLU A 121 -5.88 11.70 -19.13
C GLU A 121 -5.14 10.35 -19.04
N PRO A 122 -3.89 10.26 -19.50
CA PRO A 122 -3.05 9.09 -19.27
C PRO A 122 -2.79 8.93 -17.77
N GLY A 123 -2.60 7.67 -17.35
CA GLY A 123 -2.12 7.34 -16.02
C GLY A 123 -0.60 7.43 -15.93
N SER A 124 -0.07 7.14 -14.77
CA SER A 124 1.36 7.03 -14.52
C SER A 124 1.69 5.82 -13.65
N VAL A 125 2.96 5.43 -13.67
CA VAL A 125 3.60 4.65 -12.62
C VAL A 125 4.60 5.59 -11.93
N ASP A 126 4.33 5.91 -10.68
CA ASP A 126 5.20 6.73 -9.85
C ASP A 126 6.21 5.87 -9.11
N VAL A 127 7.47 6.29 -9.04
CA VAL A 127 8.57 5.58 -8.39
C VAL A 127 9.01 6.32 -7.14
N PHE A 128 8.88 5.69 -5.99
CA PHE A 128 9.29 6.23 -4.69
C PHE A 128 10.53 5.51 -4.18
N ASP A 129 11.54 6.27 -3.79
CA ASP A 129 12.71 5.77 -3.07
C ASP A 129 12.36 5.64 -1.58
N LEU A 130 12.39 4.42 -1.05
CA LEU A 130 12.00 4.11 0.33
C LEU A 130 13.06 4.50 1.36
N GLU A 131 14.33 4.60 0.95
CA GLU A 131 15.41 5.04 1.83
C GLU A 131 15.40 6.56 1.99
N ASN A 132 15.27 7.28 0.86
CA ASN A 132 15.29 8.75 0.84
C ASN A 132 13.90 9.38 1.02
N LEU A 133 12.83 8.58 1.10
CA LEU A 133 11.45 8.97 1.34
C LEU A 133 10.95 10.06 0.36
N LYS A 134 11.18 9.86 -0.94
CA LYS A 134 10.81 10.83 -1.98
C LYS A 134 10.36 10.16 -3.28
N LEU A 135 9.55 10.89 -4.06
CA LEU A 135 9.27 10.57 -5.45
C LEU A 135 10.53 10.85 -6.28
N VAL A 136 11.07 9.84 -6.97
CA VAL A 136 12.30 9.96 -7.73
C VAL A 136 12.09 9.94 -9.23
N ASP A 137 11.02 9.28 -9.70
CA ASP A 137 10.71 9.18 -11.13
C ASP A 137 9.23 8.88 -11.37
N HIS A 138 8.78 8.99 -12.60
CA HIS A 138 7.48 8.51 -13.05
C HIS A 138 7.50 8.18 -14.54
N ALA A 139 6.72 7.20 -14.95
CA ALA A 139 6.48 6.86 -16.34
C ALA A 139 5.00 7.09 -16.69
N GLU A 140 4.73 7.77 -17.81
CA GLU A 140 3.38 7.87 -18.34
C GLU A 140 2.97 6.52 -18.96
N VAL A 141 1.74 6.08 -18.68
CA VAL A 141 1.17 4.83 -19.17
C VAL A 141 -0.22 5.06 -19.74
N GLY A 142 -0.85 4.01 -20.27
CA GLY A 142 -2.21 4.07 -20.76
C GLY A 142 -3.23 4.58 -19.73
N LYS A 143 -4.43 4.89 -20.20
CA LYS A 143 -5.54 5.31 -19.33
C LYS A 143 -5.91 4.21 -18.34
N GLN A 144 -6.42 4.60 -17.16
CA GLN A 144 -6.88 3.68 -16.12
C GLN A 144 -5.80 2.71 -15.62
N ALA A 145 -4.62 3.24 -15.28
CA ALA A 145 -3.53 2.50 -14.65
C ALA A 145 -3.96 2.00 -13.26
N GLY A 146 -4.59 0.83 -13.20
CA GLY A 146 -5.15 0.24 -11.99
C GLY A 146 -4.21 -0.74 -11.32
N GLY A 147 -4.19 -1.99 -11.76
CA GLY A 147 -3.33 -3.03 -11.19
C GLY A 147 -1.87 -2.87 -11.60
N ILE A 148 -0.96 -3.29 -10.71
CA ILE A 148 0.47 -3.37 -10.95
C ILE A 148 1.02 -4.62 -10.29
N ALA A 149 2.00 -5.26 -10.89
CA ALA A 149 2.70 -6.41 -10.33
C ALA A 149 4.19 -6.33 -10.69
N PHE A 150 5.03 -6.78 -9.77
CA PHE A 150 6.46 -6.92 -10.01
C PHE A 150 6.72 -8.29 -10.66
N TRP A 151 7.51 -8.34 -11.73
CA TRP A 151 7.85 -9.58 -12.39
C TRP A 151 9.19 -10.12 -11.92
N LYS A 152 10.25 -9.39 -12.18
CA LYS A 152 11.63 -9.76 -11.79
C LYS A 152 12.54 -8.53 -11.80
N MET A 153 13.63 -8.61 -11.08
CA MET A 153 14.81 -7.75 -11.26
C MET A 153 15.81 -8.51 -12.13
N GLU A 154 16.45 -7.81 -13.05
CA GLU A 154 17.61 -8.33 -13.80
C GLU A 154 18.87 -7.72 -13.17
N ASP A 155 19.92 -8.56 -13.05
CA ASP A 155 21.23 -8.15 -12.51
C ASP A 155 21.97 -7.20 -13.47
#